data_084283f50ca5b180d3bf19e6042b4dff
#
_entry.id   084283f50ca5b180d3bf19e6042b4dff
#
_cell.length_a   1.000
_cell.length_b   1.000
_cell.length_c   1.000
_cell.angle_alpha   90.00
_cell.angle_beta   90.00
_cell.angle_gamma   90.00
#
_symmetry.space_group_name_H-M   'P 1'
#
loop_
_entity.id
_entity.type
_entity.pdbx_description
1 polymer ?
#
loop_
_entity_poly.entity_id
_entity_poly.type
_entity_poly.pdbx_seq_one_letter_code
_entity_poly.pdbx_strand_id
1 'polypeptide(L)'
;TEELQTVANNNLNNITQDLFNMHGKHHFVLKQEVIAEKAYWSGKRRYAMYIVNKEGVPIEELEMKGLDIMKSNFPPYFRNFGEELIKNILFSKSKEEIDKDVMDFKNSMQTVEWIKLLKPTGLKKMGEYIERRPMAGELFSKLKLKCPINTKAAIIYNDFLRYKKLNVKYPEFTIGDKMYIAYLKPNPYQIEVIGYNGYNDPPEITELINKYIDRDGLFDSVIRNKLEGVYNDIGWSLNLNPFKAKFFSFS
;
A
#
# COMPACT_ATOMS: atom_id res chain seq x y z
N THR A 1 -19.83 13.22 27.72
CA THR A 1 -18.35 13.15 27.60
C THR A 1 -17.67 13.69 28.84
N GLU A 2 -18.00 14.85 29.36
CA GLU A 2 -17.45 15.38 30.62
C GLU A 2 -17.76 14.46 31.80
N GLU A 3 -18.97 13.91 31.86
CA GLU A 3 -19.37 12.94 32.87
C GLU A 3 -18.49 11.67 32.83
N LEU A 4 -18.26 11.10 31.64
CA LEU A 4 -17.37 9.93 31.48
C LEU A 4 -15.94 10.26 31.88
N GLN A 5 -15.42 11.43 31.54
CA GLN A 5 -14.10 11.88 31.95
C GLN A 5 -14.01 12.03 33.48
N THR A 6 -15.02 12.56 34.10
CA THR A 6 -15.11 12.71 35.57
C THR A 6 -15.12 11.34 36.25
N VAL A 7 -15.96 10.41 35.79
CA VAL A 7 -16.01 9.04 36.30
C VAL A 7 -14.66 8.33 36.14
N ALA A 8 -14.02 8.44 34.97
CA ALA A 8 -12.73 7.84 34.70
C ALA A 8 -11.61 8.37 35.60
N ASN A 9 -11.59 9.70 35.84
CA ASN A 9 -10.61 10.32 36.76
C ASN A 9 -10.87 9.92 38.21
N ASN A 10 -12.12 9.83 38.65
CA ASN A 10 -12.46 9.36 40.00
C ASN A 10 -12.02 7.90 40.20
N ASN A 11 -12.26 7.03 39.23
CA ASN A 11 -11.77 5.65 39.30
C ASN A 11 -10.23 5.57 39.31
N LEU A 12 -9.54 6.42 38.53
CA LEU A 12 -8.09 6.48 38.53
C LEU A 12 -7.55 6.93 39.92
N ASN A 13 -8.21 7.90 40.56
CA ASN A 13 -7.88 8.31 41.93
C ASN A 13 -8.03 7.17 42.93
N ASN A 14 -9.16 6.45 42.88
CA ASN A 14 -9.38 5.30 43.76
C ASN A 14 -8.33 4.19 43.54
N ILE A 15 -8.03 3.85 42.30
CA ILE A 15 -7.01 2.85 41.96
C ILE A 15 -5.62 3.26 42.48
N THR A 16 -5.24 4.52 42.34
CA THR A 16 -3.94 5.00 42.82
C THR A 16 -3.84 5.02 44.35
N GLN A 17 -4.95 5.29 45.04
CA GLN A 17 -5.00 5.20 46.51
C GLN A 17 -4.95 3.74 47.00
N ASP A 18 -5.77 2.88 46.41
CA ASP A 18 -5.95 1.50 46.89
C ASP A 18 -4.77 0.59 46.52
N LEU A 19 -4.28 0.65 45.29
CA LEU A 19 -3.24 -0.26 44.78
C LEU A 19 -1.83 0.25 45.07
N PHE A 20 -1.61 1.55 45.04
CA PHE A 20 -0.29 2.15 45.21
C PHE A 20 -0.07 2.84 46.56
N ASN A 21 -1.09 2.83 47.43
CA ASN A 21 -1.09 3.50 48.74
C ASN A 21 -0.64 4.98 48.66
N MET A 22 -1.07 5.65 47.60
CA MET A 22 -0.71 7.04 47.33
C MET A 22 -1.68 7.98 48.06
N HIS A 23 -1.32 8.40 49.27
CA HIS A 23 -2.10 9.34 50.10
C HIS A 23 -1.80 10.81 49.73
N GLY A 24 -1.98 11.18 48.49
CA GLY A 24 -1.71 12.55 48.04
C GLY A 24 -2.23 12.83 46.66
N LYS A 25 -2.04 14.09 46.19
CA LYS A 25 -2.35 14.42 44.80
C LYS A 25 -1.37 13.78 43.83
N HIS A 26 -1.88 12.91 42.98
CA HIS A 26 -1.11 12.45 41.83
C HIS A 26 -1.34 13.38 40.62
N HIS A 27 -0.44 13.30 39.64
CA HIS A 27 -0.49 14.13 38.43
C HIS A 27 -1.11 13.41 37.23
N PHE A 28 -1.71 12.23 37.44
CA PHE A 28 -2.37 11.48 36.38
C PHE A 28 -3.76 12.07 36.14
N VAL A 29 -4.01 12.49 34.92
CA VAL A 29 -5.32 13.01 34.48
C VAL A 29 -5.66 12.37 33.14
N LEU A 30 -6.82 11.75 33.08
CA LEU A 30 -7.39 11.28 31.82
C LEU A 30 -8.16 12.46 31.18
N LYS A 31 -7.79 12.78 29.95
CA LYS A 31 -8.49 13.77 29.13
C LYS A 31 -9.10 13.10 27.92
N GLN A 32 -10.24 13.63 27.47
CA GLN A 32 -10.79 13.27 26.18
C GLN A 32 -9.82 13.78 25.09
N GLU A 33 -9.35 12.88 24.24
CA GLU A 33 -8.54 13.24 23.09
C GLU A 33 -9.42 13.38 21.85
N VAL A 34 -10.17 12.33 21.50
CA VAL A 34 -11.07 12.34 20.34
C VAL A 34 -12.40 11.65 20.64
N ILE A 35 -13.45 12.08 19.94
CA ILE A 35 -14.71 11.34 19.78
C ILE A 35 -14.88 11.04 18.32
N ALA A 36 -14.98 9.76 18.00
CA ALA A 36 -15.29 9.29 16.66
C ALA A 36 -16.73 8.82 16.58
N GLU A 37 -17.45 9.23 15.54
CA GLU A 37 -18.81 8.74 15.26
C GLU A 37 -18.75 7.31 14.72
N LYS A 38 -17.75 7.02 13.88
CA LYS A 38 -17.56 5.73 13.24
C LYS A 38 -16.09 5.34 13.28
N ALA A 39 -15.83 4.05 13.42
CA ALA A 39 -14.47 3.56 13.46
C ALA A 39 -14.35 2.14 12.90
N TYR A 40 -13.20 1.87 12.29
CA TYR A 40 -12.78 0.58 11.77
C TYR A 40 -11.44 0.20 12.40
N TRP A 41 -11.36 -0.98 12.99
CA TRP A 41 -10.13 -1.52 13.58
C TRP A 41 -9.71 -2.80 12.88
N SER A 42 -8.51 -2.78 12.26
CA SER A 42 -7.86 -3.95 11.66
C SER A 42 -6.92 -4.67 12.63
N GLY A 43 -6.56 -4.04 13.73
CA GLY A 43 -5.66 -4.61 14.74
C GLY A 43 -4.98 -3.55 15.61
N LYS A 44 -4.02 -3.99 16.43
CA LYS A 44 -3.29 -3.07 17.31
C LYS A 44 -2.59 -1.97 16.50
N ARG A 45 -2.92 -0.71 16.78
CA ARG A 45 -2.41 0.49 16.08
C ARG A 45 -2.74 0.55 14.57
N ARG A 46 -3.78 -0.18 14.14
CA ARG A 46 -4.26 -0.17 12.75
C ARG A 46 -5.74 0.11 12.74
N TYR A 47 -6.10 1.34 12.41
CA TYR A 47 -7.49 1.81 12.46
C TYR A 47 -7.75 2.95 11.49
N ALA A 48 -9.05 3.18 11.24
CA ALA A 48 -9.58 4.40 10.67
C ALA A 48 -10.71 4.89 11.56
N MET A 49 -10.78 6.20 11.80
CA MET A 49 -11.82 6.83 12.62
C MET A 49 -12.33 8.09 11.94
N TYR A 50 -13.65 8.24 11.87
CA TYR A 50 -14.29 9.49 11.53
C TYR A 50 -14.51 10.30 12.80
N ILE A 51 -13.65 11.27 13.02
CA ILE A 51 -13.59 12.06 14.23
C ILE A 51 -14.55 13.25 14.11
N VAL A 52 -15.42 13.41 15.09
CA VAL A 52 -16.39 14.52 15.17
C VAL A 52 -16.08 15.52 16.27
N ASN A 53 -15.18 15.18 17.17
CA ASN A 53 -14.70 16.08 18.22
C ASN A 53 -13.26 15.75 18.61
N LYS A 54 -12.41 16.76 18.73
CA LYS A 54 -11.02 16.65 19.17
C LYS A 54 -10.76 17.65 20.28
N GLU A 55 -10.43 17.15 21.47
CA GLU A 55 -10.17 17.95 22.66
C GLU A 55 -11.27 18.96 22.99
N GLY A 56 -12.54 18.59 22.78
CA GLY A 56 -13.70 19.45 23.01
C GLY A 56 -14.11 20.32 21.82
N VAL A 57 -13.31 20.37 20.76
CA VAL A 57 -13.60 21.16 19.54
C VAL A 57 -14.31 20.27 18.52
N PRO A 58 -15.48 20.65 18.02
CA PRO A 58 -16.13 19.95 16.90
C PRO A 58 -15.28 20.04 15.64
N ILE A 59 -15.04 18.88 14.99
CA ILE A 59 -14.33 18.76 13.71
C ILE A 59 -14.96 17.67 12.87
N GLU A 60 -14.58 17.61 11.59
CA GLU A 60 -14.88 16.49 10.71
C GLU A 60 -13.56 16.03 10.06
N GLU A 61 -12.98 14.96 10.57
CA GLU A 61 -11.68 14.47 10.13
C GLU A 61 -11.70 12.94 10.00
N LEU A 62 -11.23 12.41 8.87
CA LEU A 62 -10.94 10.99 8.73
C LEU A 62 -9.47 10.74 9.11
N GLU A 63 -9.26 10.20 10.30
CA GLU A 63 -7.93 9.79 10.74
C GLU A 63 -7.70 8.30 10.42
N MET A 64 -6.58 7.99 9.73
CA MET A 64 -6.15 6.62 9.46
C MET A 64 -4.74 6.39 9.94
N LYS A 65 -4.53 5.33 10.74
CA LYS A 65 -3.22 4.95 11.25
C LYS A 65 -2.92 3.47 10.99
N GLY A 66 -1.69 3.21 10.61
CA GLY A 66 -1.12 1.86 10.50
C GLY A 66 -1.71 0.96 9.42
N LEU A 67 -2.69 1.42 8.65
CA LEU A 67 -3.28 0.64 7.56
C LEU A 67 -2.28 0.48 6.41
N ASP A 68 -2.17 -0.73 5.90
CA ASP A 68 -1.18 -1.06 4.86
C ASP A 68 -1.37 -0.25 3.58
N ILE A 69 -2.62 0.08 3.24
CA ILE A 69 -2.98 0.85 2.07
C ILE A 69 -2.50 2.32 2.13
N MET A 70 -2.23 2.82 3.36
CA MET A 70 -1.78 4.19 3.61
C MET A 70 -0.26 4.34 3.70
N LYS A 71 0.50 3.25 3.58
CA LYS A 71 1.97 3.29 3.66
C LYS A 71 2.58 4.10 2.52
N SER A 72 3.67 4.82 2.81
CA SER A 72 4.38 5.68 1.84
C SER A 72 4.94 4.93 0.63
N ASN A 73 5.18 3.61 0.76
CA ASN A 73 5.60 2.76 -0.35
C ASN A 73 4.43 2.25 -1.22
N PHE A 74 3.23 2.76 -0.98
CA PHE A 74 2.06 2.49 -1.80
C PHE A 74 1.87 3.66 -2.77
N PRO A 75 1.62 3.42 -4.07
CA PRO A 75 1.45 4.49 -5.03
C PRO A 75 0.33 5.46 -4.62
N PRO A 76 0.50 6.79 -4.79
CA PRO A 76 -0.52 7.77 -4.39
C PRO A 76 -1.90 7.49 -4.99
N TYR A 77 -1.94 7.06 -6.25
CA TYR A 77 -3.19 6.70 -6.94
C TYR A 77 -3.98 5.62 -6.18
N PHE A 78 -3.28 4.62 -5.64
CA PHE A 78 -3.89 3.54 -4.86
C PHE A 78 -4.25 3.98 -3.44
N ARG A 79 -3.46 4.88 -2.84
CA ARG A 79 -3.77 5.42 -1.51
C ARG A 79 -5.06 6.23 -1.51
N ASN A 80 -5.25 7.07 -2.52
CA ASN A 80 -6.47 7.86 -2.66
C ASN A 80 -7.71 6.95 -2.79
N PHE A 81 -7.61 5.90 -3.61
CA PHE A 81 -8.67 4.89 -3.68
C PHE A 81 -8.90 4.18 -2.36
N GLY A 82 -7.83 3.80 -1.64
CA GLY A 82 -7.93 3.15 -0.34
C GLY A 82 -8.59 4.02 0.72
N GLU A 83 -8.31 5.32 0.71
CA GLU A 83 -8.96 6.30 1.58
C GLU A 83 -10.46 6.38 1.33
N GLU A 84 -10.86 6.53 0.05
CA GLU A 84 -12.26 6.54 -0.34
C GLU A 84 -12.97 5.21 -0.01
N LEU A 85 -12.30 4.08 -0.22
CA LEU A 85 -12.82 2.76 0.12
C LEU A 85 -13.13 2.63 1.62
N ILE A 86 -12.17 2.98 2.47
CA ILE A 86 -12.35 2.94 3.94
C ILE A 86 -13.47 3.89 4.37
N LYS A 87 -13.51 5.10 3.79
CA LYS A 87 -14.60 6.06 4.04
C LYS A 87 -15.96 5.46 3.68
N ASN A 88 -16.08 4.87 2.50
CA ASN A 88 -17.31 4.24 2.02
C ASN A 88 -17.75 3.08 2.94
N ILE A 89 -16.81 2.28 3.46
CA ILE A 89 -17.08 1.23 4.44
C ILE A 89 -17.59 1.83 5.76
N LEU A 90 -16.93 2.86 6.28
CA LEU A 90 -17.35 3.54 7.52
C LEU A 90 -18.74 4.14 7.40
N PHE A 91 -19.11 4.69 6.24
CA PHE A 91 -20.43 5.24 5.97
C PHE A 91 -21.46 4.20 5.49
N SER A 92 -21.15 2.92 5.69
CA SER A 92 -22.10 1.80 5.57
C SER A 92 -22.63 1.58 4.16
N LYS A 93 -21.81 1.78 3.11
CA LYS A 93 -22.12 1.25 1.80
C LYS A 93 -22.26 -0.28 1.88
N SER A 94 -23.16 -0.83 1.11
CA SER A 94 -23.31 -2.28 0.99
C SER A 94 -22.07 -2.93 0.39
N LYS A 95 -21.90 -4.23 0.63
CA LYS A 95 -20.82 -5.01 0.02
C LYS A 95 -20.82 -4.89 -1.52
N GLU A 96 -21.99 -4.93 -2.11
CA GLU A 96 -22.21 -4.84 -3.56
C GLU A 96 -21.74 -3.49 -4.13
N GLU A 97 -21.99 -2.40 -3.40
CA GLU A 97 -21.51 -1.06 -3.79
C GLU A 97 -19.98 -0.97 -3.68
N ILE A 98 -19.41 -1.53 -2.61
CA ILE A 98 -17.96 -1.58 -2.42
C ILE A 98 -17.28 -2.48 -3.47
N ASP A 99 -17.85 -3.64 -3.78
CA ASP A 99 -17.35 -4.52 -4.85
C ASP A 99 -17.37 -3.79 -6.20
N LYS A 100 -18.41 -3.00 -6.48
CA LYS A 100 -18.50 -2.15 -7.67
C LYS A 100 -17.41 -1.07 -7.68
N ASP A 101 -17.21 -0.34 -6.57
CA ASP A 101 -16.16 0.67 -6.45
C ASP A 101 -14.77 0.06 -6.74
N VAL A 102 -14.50 -1.16 -6.24
CA VAL A 102 -13.24 -1.89 -6.51
C VAL A 102 -13.10 -2.27 -7.99
N MET A 103 -14.18 -2.73 -8.62
CA MET A 103 -14.17 -3.06 -10.06
C MET A 103 -13.99 -1.83 -10.93
N ASP A 104 -14.67 -0.74 -10.60
CA ASP A 104 -14.57 0.54 -11.33
C ASP A 104 -13.14 1.10 -11.20
N PHE A 105 -12.54 1.00 -10.01
CA PHE A 105 -11.14 1.35 -9.81
C PHE A 105 -10.19 0.47 -10.63
N LYS A 106 -10.38 -0.86 -10.63
CA LYS A 106 -9.57 -1.76 -11.47
C LYS A 106 -9.66 -1.40 -12.95
N ASN A 107 -10.86 -1.08 -13.42
CA ASN A 107 -11.09 -0.65 -14.81
C ASN A 107 -10.40 0.70 -15.11
N SER A 108 -10.46 1.65 -14.18
CA SER A 108 -9.82 2.96 -14.34
C SER A 108 -8.28 2.85 -14.46
N MET A 109 -7.67 1.84 -13.87
CA MET A 109 -6.24 1.59 -14.03
C MET A 109 -5.82 1.32 -15.48
N GLN A 110 -6.75 0.93 -16.36
CA GLN A 110 -6.43 0.67 -17.77
C GLN A 110 -6.13 1.95 -18.56
N THR A 111 -6.65 3.10 -18.13
CA THR A 111 -6.54 4.38 -18.83
C THR A 111 -5.63 5.40 -18.15
N VAL A 112 -5.34 5.22 -16.86
CA VAL A 112 -4.48 6.15 -16.11
C VAL A 112 -3.02 6.07 -16.61
N GLU A 113 -2.29 7.18 -16.52
CA GLU A 113 -0.85 7.20 -16.81
C GLU A 113 -0.11 6.15 -15.98
N TRP A 114 0.64 5.28 -16.66
CA TRP A 114 1.31 4.15 -16.01
C TRP A 114 2.27 4.56 -14.89
N ILE A 115 2.89 5.72 -14.96
CA ILE A 115 3.80 6.22 -13.92
C ILE A 115 3.11 6.37 -12.56
N LYS A 116 1.82 6.71 -12.55
CA LYS A 116 1.01 6.85 -11.33
C LYS A 116 0.71 5.51 -10.66
N LEU A 117 0.90 4.40 -11.39
CA LEU A 117 0.69 3.04 -10.90
C LEU A 117 1.94 2.40 -10.33
N LEU A 118 3.13 2.97 -10.60
CA LEU A 118 4.39 2.34 -10.21
C LEU A 118 4.59 2.38 -8.70
N LYS A 119 5.07 1.25 -8.18
CA LYS A 119 5.36 1.09 -6.75
C LYS A 119 6.72 1.68 -6.40
N PRO A 120 6.80 2.71 -5.54
CA PRO A 120 8.09 3.20 -5.05
C PRO A 120 8.72 2.19 -4.08
N THR A 121 10.03 2.02 -4.18
CA THR A 121 10.79 1.10 -3.33
C THR A 121 12.23 1.57 -3.15
N GLY A 122 12.90 1.10 -2.08
CA GLY A 122 14.32 1.31 -1.87
C GLY A 122 15.11 0.02 -2.10
N LEU A 123 16.38 0.15 -2.46
CA LEU A 123 17.31 -0.94 -2.68
C LEU A 123 18.19 -1.12 -1.45
N LYS A 124 18.13 -2.31 -0.85
CA LYS A 124 18.94 -2.63 0.34
C LYS A 124 20.14 -3.52 0.01
N LYS A 125 20.00 -4.40 -0.96
CA LYS A 125 21.00 -5.40 -1.35
C LYS A 125 20.86 -5.72 -2.85
N MET A 126 21.96 -5.96 -3.54
CA MET A 126 21.95 -6.27 -4.98
C MET A 126 22.90 -7.42 -5.34
N GLY A 127 24.20 -7.24 -5.10
CA GLY A 127 25.24 -8.15 -5.60
C GLY A 127 25.10 -9.59 -5.11
N GLU A 128 24.60 -9.79 -3.90
CA GLU A 128 24.43 -11.12 -3.31
C GLU A 128 23.38 -11.99 -4.03
N TYR A 129 22.50 -11.39 -4.84
CA TYR A 129 21.45 -12.11 -5.60
C TYR A 129 21.85 -12.42 -7.03
N ILE A 130 23.00 -11.94 -7.49
CA ILE A 130 23.54 -12.29 -8.81
C ILE A 130 24.29 -13.61 -8.69
N GLU A 131 23.78 -14.64 -9.38
CA GLU A 131 24.48 -15.93 -9.48
C GLU A 131 25.60 -15.84 -10.51
N ARG A 132 25.31 -15.22 -11.67
CA ARG A 132 26.28 -15.03 -12.75
C ARG A 132 25.93 -13.79 -13.58
N ARG A 133 26.94 -13.01 -13.94
CA ARG A 133 26.80 -11.88 -14.88
C ARG A 133 26.53 -12.37 -16.29
N PRO A 134 25.93 -11.52 -17.18
CA PRO A 134 25.68 -11.93 -18.56
C PRO A 134 26.95 -12.32 -19.27
N MET A 135 26.89 -13.39 -20.06
CA MET A 135 27.95 -13.77 -20.98
C MET A 135 27.73 -13.17 -22.38
N ALA A 136 28.66 -13.40 -23.30
CA ALA A 136 28.53 -12.93 -24.68
C ALA A 136 27.22 -13.43 -25.30
N GLY A 137 26.39 -12.48 -25.76
CA GLY A 137 25.09 -12.77 -26.35
C GLY A 137 23.91 -12.80 -25.35
N GLU A 138 24.17 -12.82 -24.05
CA GLU A 138 23.13 -12.70 -23.02
C GLU A 138 22.89 -11.26 -22.67
N LEU A 139 21.63 -10.91 -22.39
CA LEU A 139 21.23 -9.56 -22.03
C LEU A 139 21.19 -9.38 -20.50
N PHE A 140 20.72 -10.37 -19.76
CA PHE A 140 20.49 -10.27 -18.33
C PHE A 140 21.31 -11.27 -17.51
N SER A 141 21.66 -10.84 -16.29
CA SER A 141 22.29 -11.69 -15.28
C SER A 141 21.39 -12.86 -14.90
N LYS A 142 21.98 -14.00 -14.60
CA LYS A 142 21.30 -15.10 -13.93
C LYS A 142 21.16 -14.76 -12.45
N LEU A 143 19.93 -14.78 -11.95
CA LEU A 143 19.62 -14.42 -10.56
C LEU A 143 19.31 -15.65 -9.72
N LYS A 144 19.62 -15.58 -8.43
CA LYS A 144 19.24 -16.60 -7.46
C LYS A 144 17.72 -16.69 -7.35
N LEU A 145 17.19 -17.89 -7.11
CA LEU A 145 15.76 -18.19 -7.07
C LEU A 145 14.95 -17.30 -6.10
N LYS A 146 15.54 -16.90 -4.96
CA LYS A 146 14.90 -16.06 -3.94
C LYS A 146 15.26 -14.57 -4.07
N CYS A 147 15.57 -14.08 -5.27
CA CYS A 147 15.86 -12.67 -5.48
C CYS A 147 14.60 -11.82 -5.24
N PRO A 148 14.63 -10.83 -4.32
CA PRO A 148 13.51 -9.92 -4.12
C PRO A 148 13.16 -9.16 -5.39
N ILE A 149 11.87 -8.89 -5.61
CA ILE A 149 11.35 -8.28 -6.84
C ILE A 149 11.96 -6.91 -7.14
N ASN A 150 12.18 -6.07 -6.11
CA ASN A 150 12.84 -4.78 -6.25
C ASN A 150 14.30 -4.92 -6.69
N THR A 151 15.03 -5.87 -6.10
CA THR A 151 16.41 -6.18 -6.47
C THR A 151 16.48 -6.74 -7.89
N LYS A 152 15.56 -7.66 -8.26
CA LYS A 152 15.44 -8.19 -9.63
C LYS A 152 15.24 -7.06 -10.63
N ALA A 153 14.30 -6.14 -10.36
CA ALA A 153 13.99 -5.02 -11.22
C ALA A 153 15.19 -4.09 -11.44
N ALA A 154 15.95 -3.79 -10.37
CA ALA A 154 17.15 -2.96 -10.44
C ALA A 154 18.29 -3.62 -11.23
N ILE A 155 18.53 -4.92 -11.02
CA ILE A 155 19.56 -5.65 -11.76
C ILE A 155 19.24 -5.71 -13.25
N ILE A 156 17.97 -5.98 -13.59
CA ILE A 156 17.50 -6.00 -14.99
C ILE A 156 17.69 -4.62 -15.65
N TYR A 157 17.35 -3.54 -14.94
CA TYR A 157 17.58 -2.18 -15.43
C TYR A 157 19.06 -1.92 -15.72
N ASN A 158 19.96 -2.23 -14.79
CA ASN A 158 21.40 -2.03 -14.93
C ASN A 158 21.97 -2.88 -16.07
N ASP A 159 21.56 -4.14 -16.17
CA ASP A 159 22.01 -5.02 -17.26
C ASP A 159 21.52 -4.52 -18.63
N PHE A 160 20.27 -3.98 -18.69
CA PHE A 160 19.75 -3.36 -19.91
C PHE A 160 20.60 -2.15 -20.32
N LEU A 161 20.94 -1.25 -19.37
CA LEU A 161 21.80 -0.11 -19.63
C LEU A 161 23.17 -0.55 -20.20
N ARG A 162 23.80 -1.55 -19.59
CA ARG A 162 25.10 -2.06 -20.02
C ARG A 162 25.04 -2.69 -21.41
N TYR A 163 24.04 -3.51 -21.66
CA TYR A 163 23.85 -4.16 -22.96
C TYR A 163 23.66 -3.14 -24.08
N LYS A 164 22.88 -2.10 -23.84
CA LYS A 164 22.62 -1.01 -24.78
C LYS A 164 23.73 0.06 -24.79
N LYS A 165 24.78 -0.08 -23.96
CA LYS A 165 25.85 0.92 -23.75
C LYS A 165 25.31 2.29 -23.32
N LEU A 166 24.22 2.31 -22.58
CA LEU A 166 23.55 3.51 -22.08
C LEU A 166 24.03 3.94 -20.68
N ASN A 167 24.76 3.08 -19.98
CA ASN A 167 25.29 3.31 -18.64
C ASN A 167 26.33 4.44 -18.54
N VAL A 168 26.81 4.96 -19.66
CA VAL A 168 27.63 6.20 -19.68
C VAL A 168 26.77 7.45 -19.50
N LYS A 169 25.54 7.43 -20.00
CA LYS A 169 24.61 8.58 -19.98
C LYS A 169 23.60 8.51 -18.84
N TYR A 170 23.17 7.32 -18.49
CA TYR A 170 22.15 7.09 -17.47
C TYR A 170 22.75 6.33 -16.28
N PRO A 171 22.46 6.76 -15.04
CA PRO A 171 23.01 6.14 -13.85
C PRO A 171 22.43 4.74 -13.62
N GLU A 172 23.29 3.81 -13.24
CA GLU A 172 22.87 2.51 -12.74
C GLU A 172 22.33 2.63 -11.32
N PHE A 173 21.36 1.80 -10.98
CA PHE A 173 20.90 1.69 -9.59
C PHE A 173 21.98 1.07 -8.70
N THR A 174 22.09 1.64 -7.49
CA THR A 174 23.00 1.18 -6.44
C THR A 174 22.24 0.96 -5.12
N ILE A 175 22.92 0.36 -4.14
CA ILE A 175 22.36 0.17 -2.79
C ILE A 175 22.12 1.54 -2.16
N GLY A 176 20.91 1.74 -1.61
CA GLY A 176 20.47 3.00 -1.02
C GLY A 176 19.54 3.81 -1.92
N ASP A 177 19.55 3.53 -3.24
CA ASP A 177 18.71 4.25 -4.19
C ASP A 177 17.22 3.98 -3.97
N LYS A 178 16.41 4.97 -4.33
CA LYS A 178 14.96 4.85 -4.48
C LYS A 178 14.64 4.69 -5.95
N MET A 179 13.71 3.79 -6.24
CA MET A 179 13.24 3.53 -7.59
C MET A 179 11.77 3.14 -7.61
N TYR A 180 11.21 3.02 -8.79
CA TYR A 180 9.90 2.45 -9.04
C TYR A 180 10.04 1.07 -9.68
N ILE A 181 9.06 0.19 -9.43
CA ILE A 181 8.97 -1.12 -10.07
C ILE A 181 7.85 -1.08 -11.10
N ALA A 182 8.18 -1.39 -12.35
CA ALA A 182 7.21 -1.64 -13.40
C ALA A 182 7.07 -3.16 -13.63
N TYR A 183 5.84 -3.68 -13.52
CA TYR A 183 5.49 -5.04 -13.91
C TYR A 183 5.16 -5.08 -15.39
N LEU A 184 5.61 -6.09 -16.10
CA LEU A 184 5.50 -6.17 -17.54
C LEU A 184 4.77 -7.45 -18.00
N LYS A 185 3.89 -7.30 -18.97
CA LYS A 185 3.32 -8.39 -19.76
C LYS A 185 4.42 -9.10 -20.56
N PRO A 186 4.16 -10.30 -21.08
CA PRO A 186 5.10 -10.98 -21.99
C PRO A 186 5.62 -10.03 -23.07
N ASN A 187 6.93 -9.94 -23.21
CA ASN A 187 7.63 -8.99 -24.07
C ASN A 187 8.86 -9.63 -24.72
N PRO A 188 9.46 -9.02 -25.76
CA PRO A 188 10.59 -9.61 -26.49
C PRO A 188 11.82 -9.89 -25.63
N TYR A 189 11.96 -9.21 -24.49
CA TYR A 189 13.07 -9.41 -23.57
C TYR A 189 12.84 -10.51 -22.54
N GLN A 190 11.63 -11.08 -22.48
CA GLN A 190 11.22 -12.14 -21.53
C GLN A 190 11.44 -11.75 -20.06
N ILE A 191 11.24 -10.46 -19.73
CA ILE A 191 11.33 -9.94 -18.39
C ILE A 191 9.93 -9.63 -17.84
N GLU A 192 9.72 -9.90 -16.55
CA GLU A 192 8.46 -9.67 -15.83
C GLU A 192 8.42 -8.31 -15.14
N VAL A 193 9.61 -7.75 -14.84
CA VAL A 193 9.75 -6.49 -14.12
C VAL A 193 10.97 -5.73 -14.62
N ILE A 194 10.92 -4.40 -14.48
CA ILE A 194 12.08 -3.54 -14.68
C ILE A 194 12.04 -2.36 -13.69
N GLY A 195 13.22 -1.87 -13.30
CA GLY A 195 13.35 -0.63 -12.53
C GLY A 195 13.03 0.61 -13.37
N TYR A 196 12.59 1.68 -12.71
CA TYR A 196 12.38 2.99 -13.31
C TYR A 196 12.80 4.06 -12.31
N ASN A 197 13.64 5.01 -12.74
CA ASN A 197 14.18 6.06 -11.87
C ASN A 197 13.15 7.17 -11.63
N GLY A 198 12.39 7.52 -12.67
CA GLY A 198 11.31 8.50 -12.59
C GLY A 198 11.64 9.88 -13.17
N TYR A 199 12.90 10.19 -13.42
CA TYR A 199 13.31 11.50 -13.96
C TYR A 199 14.46 11.45 -14.97
N ASN A 200 15.27 10.40 -14.97
CA ASN A 200 16.42 10.28 -15.87
C ASN A 200 16.55 8.83 -16.35
N ASP A 201 15.56 8.39 -17.12
CA ASP A 201 15.51 7.06 -17.69
C ASP A 201 15.73 7.11 -19.20
N PRO A 202 16.34 6.08 -19.81
CA PRO A 202 16.44 5.98 -21.26
C PRO A 202 15.05 5.94 -21.91
N PRO A 203 14.85 6.59 -23.06
CA PRO A 203 13.61 6.48 -23.83
C PRO A 203 13.20 5.04 -24.10
N GLU A 204 14.17 4.15 -24.36
CA GLU A 204 13.94 2.74 -24.64
C GLU A 204 13.27 2.00 -23.48
N ILE A 205 13.63 2.34 -22.23
CA ILE A 205 12.98 1.76 -21.03
C ILE A 205 11.58 2.36 -20.86
N THR A 206 11.41 3.67 -21.06
CA THR A 206 10.11 4.33 -20.99
C THR A 206 9.15 3.76 -22.03
N GLU A 207 9.59 3.57 -23.26
CA GLU A 207 8.82 2.96 -24.34
C GLU A 207 8.46 1.49 -24.03
N LEU A 208 9.43 0.72 -23.51
CA LEU A 208 9.20 -0.66 -23.08
C LEU A 208 8.11 -0.75 -22.02
N ILE A 209 8.19 0.10 -20.98
CA ILE A 209 7.17 0.13 -19.93
C ILE A 209 5.83 0.54 -20.51
N ASN A 210 5.78 1.63 -21.28
CA ASN A 210 4.53 2.12 -21.87
C ASN A 210 3.82 1.05 -22.71
N LYS A 211 4.59 0.26 -23.47
CA LYS A 211 4.06 -0.78 -24.37
C LYS A 211 3.62 -2.05 -23.64
N TYR A 212 4.33 -2.44 -22.59
CA TYR A 212 4.18 -3.76 -21.98
C TYR A 212 3.78 -3.74 -20.51
N ILE A 213 3.40 -2.58 -19.93
CA ILE A 213 2.98 -2.52 -18.54
C ILE A 213 1.83 -3.48 -18.26
N ASP A 214 1.99 -4.29 -17.23
CA ASP A 214 0.96 -5.23 -16.75
C ASP A 214 0.12 -4.58 -15.65
N ARG A 215 -0.95 -3.91 -16.06
CA ARG A 215 -1.87 -3.21 -15.15
C ARG A 215 -2.68 -4.17 -14.29
N ASP A 216 -3.04 -5.33 -14.84
CA ASP A 216 -3.76 -6.36 -14.08
C ASP A 216 -2.85 -7.06 -13.09
N GLY A 217 -1.64 -7.41 -13.51
CA GLY A 217 -0.61 -7.95 -12.60
C GLY A 217 -0.22 -6.98 -11.49
N LEU A 218 -0.20 -5.66 -11.76
CA LEU A 218 -0.02 -4.63 -10.74
C LEU A 218 -1.17 -4.62 -9.74
N PHE A 219 -2.42 -4.67 -10.20
CA PHE A 219 -3.58 -4.78 -9.32
C PHE A 219 -3.48 -6.02 -8.43
N ASP A 220 -3.26 -7.18 -9.01
CA ASP A 220 -3.21 -8.45 -8.28
C ASP A 220 -2.03 -8.52 -7.29
N SER A 221 -0.83 -8.06 -7.69
CA SER A 221 0.36 -8.16 -6.84
C SER A 221 0.47 -7.07 -5.76
N VAL A 222 -0.12 -5.90 -5.99
CA VAL A 222 0.05 -4.73 -5.10
C VAL A 222 -1.19 -4.47 -4.26
N ILE A 223 -2.39 -4.61 -4.85
CA ILE A 223 -3.65 -4.13 -4.25
C ILE A 223 -4.49 -5.26 -3.70
N ARG A 224 -4.70 -6.33 -4.46
CA ARG A 224 -5.63 -7.41 -4.11
C ARG A 224 -5.47 -7.89 -2.67
N ASN A 225 -4.25 -8.28 -2.26
CA ASN A 225 -4.00 -8.77 -0.91
C ASN A 225 -4.33 -7.76 0.19
N LYS A 226 -4.23 -6.46 -0.11
CA LYS A 226 -4.56 -5.38 0.83
C LYS A 226 -6.06 -5.20 0.95
N LEU A 227 -6.78 -5.29 -0.17
CA LEU A 227 -8.23 -5.26 -0.20
C LEU A 227 -8.81 -6.50 0.50
N GLU A 228 -8.27 -7.68 0.23
CA GLU A 228 -8.67 -8.92 0.92
C GLU A 228 -8.51 -8.80 2.44
N GLY A 229 -7.42 -8.17 2.90
CA GLY A 229 -7.24 -7.87 4.32
C GLY A 229 -8.37 -7.01 4.89
N VAL A 230 -8.70 -5.90 4.23
CA VAL A 230 -9.79 -5.00 4.66
C VAL A 230 -11.14 -5.71 4.66
N TYR A 231 -11.44 -6.49 3.61
CA TYR A 231 -12.69 -7.25 3.52
C TYR A 231 -12.79 -8.29 4.63
N ASN A 232 -11.73 -9.05 4.88
CA ASN A 232 -11.71 -10.07 5.94
C ASN A 232 -11.92 -9.46 7.33
N ASP A 233 -11.34 -8.29 7.60
CA ASP A 233 -11.48 -7.59 8.89
C ASP A 233 -12.94 -7.22 9.21
N ILE A 234 -13.80 -7.05 8.19
CA ILE A 234 -15.23 -6.74 8.33
C ILE A 234 -16.13 -7.94 8.03
N GLY A 235 -15.56 -9.15 7.92
CA GLY A 235 -16.30 -10.39 7.68
C GLY A 235 -16.79 -10.58 6.25
N TRP A 236 -16.23 -9.83 5.29
CA TRP A 236 -16.55 -9.95 3.87
C TRP A 236 -15.49 -10.78 3.14
N SER A 237 -15.86 -11.28 1.95
CA SER A 237 -14.93 -11.88 1.00
C SER A 237 -14.88 -11.05 -0.28
N LEU A 238 -13.67 -10.75 -0.75
CA LEU A 238 -13.46 -10.01 -2.00
C LEU A 238 -13.77 -10.94 -3.19
N ASN A 239 -14.78 -10.60 -3.98
CA ASN A 239 -15.14 -11.33 -5.18
C ASN A 239 -15.06 -10.43 -6.42
N LEU A 240 -13.96 -10.51 -7.16
CA LEU A 240 -13.73 -9.73 -8.38
C LEU A 240 -14.21 -10.44 -9.65
N ASN A 241 -14.99 -11.51 -9.53
CA ASN A 241 -15.49 -12.28 -10.67
C ASN A 241 -16.96 -11.91 -10.96
N PRO A 242 -17.26 -11.06 -11.96
CA PRO A 242 -18.62 -10.58 -12.25
C PRO A 242 -19.57 -11.71 -12.64
N PHE A 243 -19.05 -12.89 -13.02
CA PHE A 243 -19.86 -14.04 -13.42
C PHE A 243 -20.36 -14.91 -12.26
N LYS A 244 -19.78 -14.80 -11.05
CA LYS A 244 -20.26 -15.59 -9.90
C LYS A 244 -21.41 -14.95 -9.13
N ALA A 245 -21.61 -13.65 -9.25
CA ALA A 245 -22.69 -12.96 -8.53
C ALA A 245 -24.10 -13.26 -9.07
N LYS A 246 -24.23 -13.82 -10.28
CA LYS A 246 -25.54 -14.13 -10.89
C LYS A 246 -26.06 -15.56 -10.62
N PHE A 247 -25.29 -16.44 -10.00
CA PHE A 247 -25.68 -17.85 -9.83
C PHE A 247 -26.20 -18.24 -8.44
N PHE A 248 -26.27 -17.31 -7.47
CA PHE A 248 -26.72 -17.63 -6.11
C PHE A 248 -27.97 -16.86 -5.63
N SER A 249 -28.80 -16.37 -6.54
CA SER A 249 -30.10 -15.77 -6.19
C SER A 249 -31.29 -16.63 -6.66
N PHE A 250 -31.23 -17.94 -6.46
CA PHE A 250 -32.40 -18.81 -6.60
C PHE A 250 -32.35 -19.88 -5.50
N SER A 251 -32.93 -19.56 -4.38
CA SER A 251 -33.67 -20.46 -3.51
C SER A 251 -34.29 -19.69 -2.35
#